data_86e7763fa224174560d4973cd4e94666
#
_entry.id   86e7763fa224174560d4973cd4e94666
#
_cell.length_a   1.000
_cell.length_b   1.000
_cell.length_c   1.000
_cell.angle_alpha   90.00
_cell.angle_beta   90.00
_cell.angle_gamma   90.00
#
_symmetry.space_group_name_H-M   'P 1'
#
loop_
_entity.id
_entity.type
_entity.pdbx_description
1 polymer ?
#
loop_
_entity_poly.entity_id
_entity_poly.type
_entity_poly.pdbx_seq_one_letter_code
_entity_poly.pdbx_strand_id
1 'polypeptide(L)'
;MNPYQSLEASNPGNGSAAEYEFIGELVKQFAPGNVLVFSVGKDSFLWHSINEGGNTLFLEDIRKWIRFSRKVNPEINVIKVGYTTRMKNWEKLLNKKDRLMMKLPDYIKNTVWDVVFVDGPRGYNDKVPGRMQSIY
;
A
#
# COMPACT_ATOMS: atom_id res chain seq x y z
N MET A 1 9.51 -0.21 -24.11
CA MET A 1 8.38 -0.07 -23.16
C MET A 1 8.92 0.53 -21.87
N ASN A 2 8.32 1.60 -21.39
CA ASN A 2 8.75 2.18 -20.12
C ASN A 2 8.27 1.29 -18.93
N PRO A 3 8.80 1.47 -17.72
CA PRO A 3 8.48 0.60 -16.58
C PRO A 3 6.98 0.58 -16.24
N TYR A 4 6.27 1.67 -16.45
CA TYR A 4 4.84 1.77 -16.16
C TYR A 4 3.99 0.98 -17.16
N GLN A 5 4.34 1.01 -18.43
CA GLN A 5 3.70 0.20 -19.47
C GLN A 5 3.98 -1.29 -19.25
N SER A 6 5.20 -1.62 -18.84
CA SER A 6 5.56 -3.01 -18.51
C SER A 6 4.77 -3.52 -17.31
N LEU A 7 4.57 -2.66 -16.31
CA LEU A 7 3.78 -3.00 -15.12
C LEU A 7 2.30 -3.21 -15.48
N GLU A 8 1.69 -2.31 -16.27
CA GLU A 8 0.31 -2.47 -16.76
C GLU A 8 0.13 -3.80 -17.50
N ALA A 9 1.03 -4.13 -18.42
CA ALA A 9 0.97 -5.36 -19.20
C ALA A 9 1.09 -6.62 -18.32
N SER A 10 1.92 -6.57 -17.26
CA SER A 10 2.13 -7.70 -16.35
C SER A 10 1.11 -7.81 -15.20
N ASN A 11 0.31 -6.77 -15.00
CA ASN A 11 -0.64 -6.65 -13.90
C ASN A 11 -2.04 -6.20 -14.36
N PRO A 12 -2.65 -6.90 -15.33
CA PRO A 12 -3.88 -6.45 -15.96
C PRO A 12 -5.02 -6.27 -14.95
N GLY A 13 -5.79 -5.20 -15.12
CA GLY A 13 -6.95 -4.90 -14.28
C GLY A 13 -6.64 -4.24 -12.93
N ASN A 14 -5.38 -3.93 -12.64
CA ASN A 14 -5.00 -3.31 -11.37
C ASN A 14 -4.65 -1.82 -11.50
N GLY A 15 -4.13 -1.38 -12.61
CA GLY A 15 -3.84 0.02 -12.88
C GLY A 15 -3.40 0.23 -14.32
N SER A 16 -3.61 1.42 -14.83
CA SER A 16 -3.09 1.84 -16.14
C SER A 16 -1.67 2.39 -16.02
N ALA A 17 -0.93 2.39 -17.13
CA ALA A 17 0.41 2.98 -17.17
C ALA A 17 0.40 4.44 -16.71
N ALA A 18 -0.64 5.22 -17.07
CA ALA A 18 -0.78 6.60 -16.66
C ALA A 18 -0.97 6.78 -15.14
N GLU A 19 -1.75 5.89 -14.51
CA GLU A 19 -1.92 5.89 -13.06
C GLU A 19 -0.62 5.52 -12.35
N TYR A 20 0.09 4.51 -12.82
CA TYR A 20 1.39 4.12 -12.29
C TYR A 20 2.43 5.23 -12.46
N GLU A 21 2.44 5.90 -13.61
CA GLU A 21 3.34 7.04 -13.88
C GLU A 21 3.08 8.19 -12.92
N PHE A 22 1.81 8.54 -12.71
CA PHE A 22 1.42 9.58 -11.74
C PHE A 22 1.95 9.28 -10.33
N ILE A 23 1.74 8.05 -9.85
CA ILE A 23 2.24 7.61 -8.54
C ILE A 23 3.78 7.65 -8.51
N GLY A 24 4.41 7.13 -9.56
CA GLY A 24 5.87 7.10 -9.67
C GLY A 24 6.50 8.49 -9.67
N GLU A 25 5.94 9.43 -10.38
CA GLU A 25 6.42 10.82 -10.39
C GLU A 25 6.22 11.48 -9.02
N LEU A 26 5.12 11.20 -8.33
CA LEU A 26 4.91 11.69 -6.97
C LEU A 26 5.98 11.13 -6.01
N VAL A 27 6.27 9.84 -6.07
CA VAL A 27 7.33 9.23 -5.24
C VAL A 27 8.69 9.85 -5.57
N LYS A 28 9.02 10.04 -6.86
CA LYS A 28 10.28 10.69 -7.28
C LYS A 28 10.45 12.09 -6.72
N GLN A 29 9.37 12.86 -6.64
CA GLN A 29 9.40 14.22 -6.13
C GLN A 29 9.92 14.29 -4.69
N PHE A 30 9.66 13.25 -3.89
CA PHE A 30 10.09 13.18 -2.49
C PHE A 30 11.28 12.25 -2.25
N ALA A 31 11.74 11.53 -3.26
CA ALA A 31 12.85 10.57 -3.13
C ALA A 31 14.21 11.28 -2.95
N PRO A 32 15.07 10.75 -2.07
CA PRO A 32 14.83 9.70 -1.11
C PRO A 32 14.03 10.20 0.11
N GLY A 33 12.86 9.62 0.34
CA GLY A 33 11.93 10.05 1.38
C GLY A 33 11.29 8.90 2.13
N ASN A 34 10.28 9.22 2.93
CA ASN A 34 9.47 8.26 3.68
C ASN A 34 8.19 7.97 2.90
N VAL A 35 8.05 6.76 2.39
CA VAL A 35 6.90 6.30 1.60
C VAL A 35 6.21 5.15 2.32
N LEU A 36 4.92 5.30 2.60
CA LEU A 36 4.08 4.27 3.19
C LEU A 36 3.07 3.76 2.16
N VAL A 37 3.04 2.46 1.96
CA VAL A 37 2.13 1.82 1.02
C VAL A 37 1.26 0.81 1.75
N PHE A 38 -0.05 0.98 1.67
CA PHE A 38 -1.01 0.00 2.14
C PHE A 38 -1.28 -1.01 1.03
N SER A 39 -0.78 -2.21 1.19
CA SER A 39 -0.75 -3.35 0.28
C SER A 39 0.62 -3.58 -0.33
N VAL A 40 0.86 -4.80 -0.75
CA VAL A 40 2.04 -5.22 -1.48
C VAL A 40 1.60 -6.06 -2.69
N GLY A 41 2.26 -5.89 -3.81
CA GLY A 41 1.91 -6.58 -5.04
C GLY A 41 3.05 -6.55 -6.06
N LYS A 42 2.71 -6.72 -7.33
CA LYS A 42 3.68 -6.72 -8.43
C LYS A 42 4.32 -5.36 -8.68
N ASP A 43 3.66 -4.29 -8.28
CA ASP A 43 4.12 -2.90 -8.40
C ASP A 43 5.09 -2.48 -7.30
N SER A 44 5.15 -3.23 -6.20
CA SER A 44 5.92 -2.86 -5.00
C SER A 44 7.41 -2.68 -5.26
N PHE A 45 7.98 -3.50 -6.14
CA PHE A 45 9.39 -3.35 -6.52
C PHE A 45 9.66 -2.01 -7.22
N LEU A 46 8.73 -1.55 -8.05
CA LEU A 46 8.87 -0.27 -8.74
C LEU A 46 8.90 0.90 -7.75
N TRP A 47 7.99 0.93 -6.78
CA TRP A 47 7.96 1.99 -5.76
C TRP A 47 9.22 1.99 -4.90
N HIS A 48 9.67 0.81 -4.49
CA HIS A 48 10.92 0.63 -3.76
C HIS A 48 12.13 1.16 -4.55
N SER A 49 12.21 0.83 -5.83
CA SER A 49 13.33 1.23 -6.71
C SER A 49 13.34 2.74 -6.97
N ILE A 50 12.18 3.35 -7.19
CA ILE A 50 12.09 4.80 -7.41
C ILE A 50 12.55 5.58 -6.16
N ASN A 51 12.27 5.05 -4.96
CA ASN A 51 12.67 5.65 -3.69
C ASN A 51 13.99 5.08 -3.15
N GLU A 52 14.89 4.67 -4.03
CA GLU A 52 16.19 4.13 -3.63
C GLU A 52 16.93 5.08 -2.67
N GLY A 53 17.47 4.53 -1.59
CA GLY A 53 18.10 5.29 -0.51
C GLY A 53 17.14 5.91 0.49
N GLY A 54 15.84 5.85 0.25
CA GLY A 54 14.80 6.28 1.18
C GLY A 54 14.23 5.11 2.00
N ASN A 55 13.15 5.40 2.72
CA ASN A 55 12.42 4.45 3.53
C ASN A 55 11.06 4.17 2.88
N THR A 56 10.90 3.00 2.25
CA THR A 56 9.63 2.55 1.70
C THR A 56 9.11 1.38 2.52
N LEU A 57 7.99 1.56 3.20
CA LEU A 57 7.35 0.55 4.03
C LEU A 57 6.01 0.12 3.43
N PHE A 58 5.82 -1.18 3.31
CA PHE A 58 4.58 -1.79 2.86
C PHE A 58 3.84 -2.45 4.02
N LEU A 59 2.53 -2.24 4.10
CA LEU A 59 1.63 -2.86 5.07
C LEU A 59 0.71 -3.83 4.34
N GLU A 60 0.73 -5.12 4.70
CA GLU A 60 -0.04 -6.16 4.02
C GLU A 60 -0.73 -7.09 5.02
N ASP A 61 -1.98 -7.43 4.76
CA ASP A 61 -2.75 -8.36 5.62
C ASP A 61 -2.69 -9.81 5.14
N ILE A 62 -2.40 -10.05 3.86
CA ILE A 62 -2.43 -11.37 3.25
C ILE A 62 -1.04 -11.98 3.22
N ARG A 63 -0.81 -13.03 4.01
CA ARG A 63 0.49 -13.71 4.12
C ARG A 63 1.05 -14.21 2.78
N LYS A 64 0.18 -14.63 1.87
CA LYS A 64 0.58 -15.08 0.52
C LYS A 64 1.33 -13.98 -0.24
N TRP A 65 0.82 -12.75 -0.19
CA TRP A 65 1.42 -11.61 -0.86
C TRP A 65 2.74 -11.18 -0.20
N ILE A 66 2.81 -11.25 1.13
CA ILE A 66 4.06 -10.98 1.85
C ILE A 66 5.15 -11.97 1.43
N ARG A 67 4.83 -13.26 1.38
CA ARG A 67 5.78 -14.30 0.96
C ARG A 67 6.22 -14.12 -0.49
N PHE A 68 5.27 -13.85 -1.38
CA PHE A 68 5.55 -13.57 -2.79
C PHE A 68 6.52 -12.40 -2.94
N SER A 69 6.22 -11.28 -2.30
CA SER A 69 7.04 -10.06 -2.41
C SER A 69 8.45 -10.24 -1.88
N ARG A 70 8.61 -10.92 -0.74
CA ARG A 70 9.93 -11.23 -0.17
C ARG A 70 10.74 -12.21 -1.04
N LYS A 71 10.06 -13.10 -1.76
CA LYS A 71 10.71 -14.02 -2.69
C LYS A 71 11.22 -13.30 -3.93
N VAL A 72 10.44 -12.37 -4.46
CA VAL A 72 10.78 -11.58 -5.65
C VAL A 72 11.83 -10.53 -5.34
N ASN A 73 11.70 -9.86 -4.19
CA ASN A 73 12.62 -8.85 -3.72
C ASN A 73 12.90 -9.03 -2.22
N PRO A 74 13.98 -9.72 -1.83
CA PRO A 74 14.32 -9.95 -0.42
C PRO A 74 14.56 -8.66 0.40
N GLU A 75 14.87 -7.55 -0.26
CA GLU A 75 15.14 -6.26 0.40
C GLU A 75 13.87 -5.47 0.72
N ILE A 76 12.71 -5.93 0.23
CA ILE A 76 11.46 -5.20 0.46
C ILE A 76 11.10 -5.16 1.95
N ASN A 77 10.80 -3.98 2.43
CA ASN A 77 10.37 -3.77 3.81
C ASN A 77 8.84 -3.88 3.88
N VAL A 78 8.35 -5.05 4.26
CA VAL A 78 6.93 -5.34 4.40
C VAL A 78 6.63 -5.91 5.77
N ILE A 79 5.61 -5.38 6.43
CA ILE A 79 5.10 -5.91 7.68
C ILE A 79 3.65 -6.37 7.55
N LYS A 80 3.31 -7.40 8.33
CA LYS A 80 1.94 -7.88 8.40
C LYS A 80 1.12 -6.99 9.31
N VAL A 81 -0.05 -6.58 8.81
CA VAL A 81 -1.07 -5.86 9.58
C VAL A 81 -2.38 -6.63 9.60
N GLY A 82 -3.29 -6.25 10.46
CA GLY A 82 -4.65 -6.80 10.52
C GLY A 82 -5.68 -5.69 10.38
N TYR A 83 -6.76 -6.00 9.67
CA TYR A 83 -7.92 -5.13 9.55
C TYR A 83 -9.09 -5.73 10.32
N THR A 84 -9.86 -4.87 10.98
CA THR A 84 -11.01 -5.27 11.81
C THR A 84 -12.35 -4.82 11.24
N THR A 85 -12.32 -4.11 10.11
CA THR A 85 -13.51 -3.61 9.43
C THR A 85 -13.96 -4.50 8.29
N ARG A 86 -15.20 -4.29 7.85
CA ARG A 86 -15.76 -4.89 6.63
C ARG A 86 -16.54 -3.83 5.86
N MET A 87 -16.48 -3.89 4.53
CA MET A 87 -17.14 -2.94 3.64
C MET A 87 -18.63 -2.74 3.97
N LYS A 88 -19.36 -3.84 4.24
CA LYS A 88 -20.80 -3.78 4.57
C LYS A 88 -21.15 -2.90 5.77
N ASN A 89 -20.17 -2.58 6.63
CA ASN A 89 -20.38 -1.83 7.86
C ASN A 89 -19.95 -0.37 7.77
N TRP A 90 -19.59 0.12 6.59
CA TRP A 90 -18.96 1.43 6.43
C TRP A 90 -19.79 2.58 7.04
N GLU A 91 -21.10 2.59 6.85
CA GLU A 91 -21.97 3.63 7.43
C GLU A 91 -21.93 3.66 8.95
N LYS A 92 -21.91 2.48 9.58
CA LYS A 92 -21.86 2.34 11.04
C LYS A 92 -20.51 2.78 11.62
N LEU A 93 -19.47 2.85 10.79
CA LEU A 93 -18.11 3.18 11.20
C LEU A 93 -17.78 4.67 11.05
N LEU A 94 -18.56 5.44 10.29
CA LEU A 94 -18.30 6.86 10.00
C LEU A 94 -18.01 7.72 11.24
N ASN A 95 -18.66 7.46 12.37
CA ASN A 95 -18.50 8.21 13.62
C ASN A 95 -17.83 7.39 14.74
N LYS A 96 -17.19 6.27 14.39
CA LYS A 96 -16.54 5.38 15.37
C LYS A 96 -15.03 5.34 15.18
N LYS A 97 -14.38 6.45 15.50
CA LYS A 97 -12.93 6.66 15.34
C LYS A 97 -12.09 5.56 15.98
N ASP A 98 -12.46 5.12 17.18
CA ASP A 98 -11.80 4.05 17.92
C ASP A 98 -11.78 2.71 17.14
N ARG A 99 -12.79 2.45 16.34
CA ARG A 99 -12.88 1.25 15.48
C ARG A 99 -12.12 1.37 14.17
N LEU A 100 -11.84 2.60 13.74
CA LEU A 100 -11.07 2.86 12.51
C LEU A 100 -9.57 2.87 12.77
N MET A 101 -9.13 3.11 13.99
CA MET A 101 -7.71 3.11 14.34
C MET A 101 -7.09 1.73 14.19
N MET A 102 -6.02 1.64 13.42
CA MET A 102 -5.22 0.44 13.30
C MET A 102 -4.24 0.31 14.46
N LYS A 103 -4.00 -0.93 14.90
CA LYS A 103 -2.89 -1.24 15.81
C LYS A 103 -1.59 -1.32 15.00
N LEU A 104 -0.95 -0.18 14.84
CA LEU A 104 0.35 -0.09 14.18
C LEU A 104 1.46 0.11 15.22
N PRO A 105 2.68 -0.40 14.94
CA PRO A 105 3.86 -0.04 15.74
C PRO A 105 4.06 1.46 15.85
N ASP A 106 4.57 1.91 16.99
CA ASP A 106 4.73 3.35 17.26
C ASP A 106 5.65 4.05 16.27
N TYR A 107 6.69 3.38 15.77
CA TYR A 107 7.57 3.98 14.78
C TYR A 107 6.85 4.34 13.47
N ILE A 108 5.81 3.59 13.09
CA ILE A 108 5.00 3.90 11.89
C ILE A 108 4.12 5.12 12.16
N LYS A 109 3.48 5.17 13.33
CA LYS A 109 2.62 6.29 13.72
C LYS A 109 3.40 7.60 13.92
N ASN A 110 4.64 7.49 14.37
CA ASN A 110 5.50 8.65 14.68
C ASN A 110 6.38 9.09 13.49
N THR A 111 6.44 8.33 12.41
CA THR A 111 7.15 8.75 11.19
C THR A 111 6.31 9.77 10.44
N VAL A 112 6.95 10.85 9.99
CA VAL A 112 6.35 11.77 9.03
C VAL A 112 6.52 11.16 7.64
N TRP A 113 5.42 10.73 7.04
CA TRP A 113 5.39 10.13 5.72
C TRP A 113 5.27 11.22 4.65
N ASP A 114 6.17 11.24 3.68
CA ASP A 114 6.13 12.18 2.56
C ASP A 114 5.08 11.78 1.53
N VAL A 115 4.92 10.48 1.31
CA VAL A 115 3.90 9.90 0.43
C VAL A 115 3.19 8.76 1.14
N VAL A 116 1.88 8.74 1.11
CA VAL A 116 1.06 7.61 1.54
C VAL A 116 0.22 7.14 0.37
N PHE A 117 0.43 5.89 -0.03
CA PHE A 117 -0.32 5.26 -1.11
C PHE A 117 -1.25 4.19 -0.54
N VAL A 118 -2.57 4.39 -0.69
CA VAL A 118 -3.59 3.47 -0.19
C VAL A 118 -4.10 2.61 -1.34
N ASP A 119 -3.44 1.48 -1.57
CA ASP A 119 -3.83 0.49 -2.57
C ASP A 119 -4.53 -0.74 -1.97
N GLY A 120 -4.60 -0.82 -0.68
CA GLY A 120 -5.25 -1.89 0.06
C GLY A 120 -5.82 -1.45 1.40
N PRO A 121 -6.47 -2.36 2.09
CA PRO A 121 -6.78 -3.73 1.72
C PRO A 121 -7.89 -3.85 0.66
N ARG A 122 -8.31 -5.08 0.39
CA ARG A 122 -9.39 -5.36 -0.57
C ARG A 122 -10.67 -4.61 -0.21
N GLY A 123 -11.36 -4.08 -1.24
CA GLY A 123 -12.59 -3.31 -1.09
C GLY A 123 -13.65 -3.61 -2.15
N TYR A 124 -13.59 -4.77 -2.81
CA TYR A 124 -14.41 -5.10 -3.97
C TYR A 124 -15.77 -5.75 -3.62
N ASN A 125 -16.01 -6.15 -2.37
CA ASN A 125 -17.30 -6.67 -1.92
C ASN A 125 -17.54 -6.44 -0.42
N ASP A 126 -18.72 -6.78 0.07
CA ASP A 126 -19.15 -6.55 1.45
C ASP A 126 -18.38 -7.34 2.51
N LYS A 127 -17.75 -8.45 2.14
CA LYS A 127 -17.09 -9.38 3.07
C LYS A 127 -15.62 -9.04 3.34
N VAL A 128 -15.00 -8.25 2.47
CA VAL A 128 -13.60 -7.83 2.61
C VAL A 128 -13.48 -6.59 3.50
N PRO A 129 -12.28 -6.27 4.02
CA PRO A 129 -12.10 -5.19 5.00
C PRO A 129 -12.54 -3.81 4.53
N GLY A 130 -12.32 -3.45 3.26
CA GLY A 130 -12.40 -2.06 2.81
C GLY A 130 -11.22 -1.23 3.30
N ARG A 131 -11.09 -0.01 2.77
CA ARG A 131 -9.92 0.86 3.00
C ARG A 131 -10.13 1.92 4.08
N MET A 132 -11.20 1.82 4.86
CA MET A 132 -11.54 2.82 5.87
C MET A 132 -10.44 3.00 6.92
N GLN A 133 -9.85 1.91 7.41
CA GLN A 133 -8.77 1.98 8.40
C GLN A 133 -7.45 2.47 7.77
N SER A 134 -7.20 2.20 6.50
CA SER A 134 -5.99 2.67 5.80
C SER A 134 -6.02 4.18 5.53
N ILE A 135 -7.21 4.75 5.37
CA ILE A 135 -7.40 6.18 5.10
C ILE A 135 -7.45 6.99 6.40
N TYR A 136 -7.95 6.40 7.49
CA TYR A 136 -8.10 7.06 8.79
C TYR A 136 -6.76 7.26 9.49
#